data_21b0b89532242d78788acb478cd55a49
#
_entry.id   21b0b89532242d78788acb478cd55a49
#
_cell.length_a   1.000
_cell.length_b   1.000
_cell.length_c   1.000
_cell.angle_alpha   90.00
_cell.angle_beta   90.00
_cell.angle_gamma   90.00
#
_symmetry.space_group_name_H-M   'P 1'
#
loop_
_entity.id
_entity.type
_entity.pdbx_description
1 polymer ?
#
loop_
_entity_poly.entity_id
_entity_poly.type
_entity_poly.pdbx_seq_one_letter_code
_entity_poly.pdbx_strand_id
1 'polypeptide(L)'
;MYCKNCGSFYEDETAGFCFRCGTPKGQGSSFCDGCGSPVNEGQATCMNCGKPTGNVGGYTNTQQGAYNNFQQTPPPQQPPVEIKYRSIPLCIIFSIITCGFYGIYWFVTLTDDTNALSGDYKTSGGMAFLWSILTCGIYTIYWAYRQGEKLDYAKQSRGIPSSNSGILYLILQLVQFGFIGNCLMQNEINKFATTD
;
A
#
# COMPACT_ATOMS: atom_id res chain seq x y z
N MET A 1 -8.55 16.10 2.22
CA MET A 1 -7.51 16.95 1.60
C MET A 1 -6.29 16.10 1.29
N TYR A 2 -5.62 16.31 0.15
CA TYR A 2 -4.47 15.47 -0.24
C TYR A 2 -3.15 16.22 -0.07
N CYS A 3 -2.08 15.48 0.20
CA CYS A 3 -0.73 16.04 0.33
C CYS A 3 -0.19 16.48 -1.03
N LYS A 4 0.23 17.74 -1.15
CA LYS A 4 0.77 18.29 -2.40
C LYS A 4 2.11 17.69 -2.84
N ASN A 5 2.82 17.00 -1.92
CA ASN A 5 4.11 16.40 -2.22
C ASN A 5 4.04 14.93 -2.62
N CYS A 6 3.15 14.13 -2.00
CA CYS A 6 3.08 12.68 -2.24
C CYS A 6 1.69 12.14 -2.60
N GLY A 7 0.68 13.01 -2.71
CA GLY A 7 -0.68 12.64 -3.10
C GLY A 7 -1.49 11.85 -2.06
N SER A 8 -0.96 11.56 -0.86
CA SER A 8 -1.70 10.81 0.17
C SER A 8 -2.79 11.66 0.79
N PHE A 9 -3.90 11.01 1.16
CA PHE A 9 -5.02 11.64 1.84
C PHE A 9 -4.66 11.96 3.30
N TYR A 10 -5.08 13.13 3.80
CA TYR A 10 -5.01 13.50 5.21
C TYR A 10 -6.23 12.94 5.93
N GLU A 11 -6.03 11.99 6.83
CA GLU A 11 -7.09 11.45 7.70
C GLU A 11 -7.48 12.46 8.80
N ASP A 12 -6.52 13.26 9.24
CA ASP A 12 -6.72 14.33 10.22
C ASP A 12 -6.49 15.70 9.57
N GLU A 13 -7.54 16.50 9.50
CA GLU A 13 -7.48 17.85 8.94
C GLU A 13 -6.69 18.86 9.79
N THR A 14 -6.45 18.53 11.06
CA THR A 14 -5.67 19.36 11.98
C THR A 14 -4.16 19.10 11.91
N ALA A 15 -3.75 18.02 11.25
CA ALA A 15 -2.35 17.67 11.12
C ALA A 15 -1.53 18.74 10.40
N GLY A 16 -0.48 19.22 11.03
CA GLY A 16 0.41 20.24 10.48
C GLY A 16 1.39 19.74 9.41
N PHE A 17 1.52 18.42 9.26
CA PHE A 17 2.44 17.76 8.31
C PHE A 17 1.84 16.44 7.80
N CYS A 18 2.31 15.99 6.66
CA CYS A 18 1.91 14.71 6.09
C CYS A 18 2.58 13.55 6.84
N PHE A 19 1.80 12.67 7.44
CA PHE A 19 2.32 11.51 8.17
C PHE A 19 3.10 10.53 7.27
N ARG A 20 2.89 10.60 5.95
CA ARG A 20 3.52 9.69 5.01
C ARG A 20 4.89 10.16 4.52
N CYS A 21 5.04 11.45 4.21
CA CYS A 21 6.27 12.00 3.66
C CYS A 21 6.94 13.07 4.53
N GLY A 22 6.37 13.41 5.68
CA GLY A 22 6.88 14.42 6.59
C GLY A 22 6.76 15.87 6.10
N THR A 23 6.22 16.10 4.88
CA THR A 23 6.11 17.46 4.31
C THR A 23 5.06 18.26 5.07
N PRO A 24 5.33 19.53 5.46
CA PRO A 24 4.35 20.41 6.06
C PRO A 24 3.11 20.58 5.18
N LYS A 25 1.93 20.69 5.82
CA LYS A 25 0.65 20.84 5.13
C LYS A 25 0.65 22.05 4.20
N GLY A 26 0.20 21.84 2.98
CA GLY A 26 0.14 22.87 1.95
C GLY A 26 1.44 23.08 1.15
N GLN A 27 2.55 22.48 1.54
CA GLN A 27 3.80 22.50 0.79
C GLN A 27 3.87 21.36 -0.22
N GLY A 28 4.53 21.62 -1.35
CA GLY A 28 4.66 20.70 -2.48
C GLY A 28 3.93 21.22 -3.72
N SER A 29 4.30 20.69 -4.87
CA SER A 29 3.78 21.11 -6.18
C SER A 29 3.43 19.95 -7.11
N SER A 30 3.65 18.71 -6.64
CA SER A 30 3.53 17.52 -7.49
C SER A 30 2.13 16.90 -7.53
N PHE A 31 1.26 17.23 -6.55
CA PHE A 31 -0.09 16.67 -6.47
C PHE A 31 -1.13 17.72 -6.13
N CYS A 32 -2.34 17.52 -6.62
CA CYS A 32 -3.49 18.36 -6.33
C CYS A 32 -4.00 18.11 -4.90
N ASP A 33 -4.17 19.17 -4.10
CA ASP A 33 -4.71 19.07 -2.74
C ASP A 33 -6.21 18.74 -2.67
N GLY A 34 -6.91 18.85 -3.80
CA GLY A 34 -8.33 18.53 -3.89
C GLY A 34 -8.63 17.08 -4.21
N CYS A 35 -7.93 16.49 -5.17
CA CYS A 35 -8.21 15.12 -5.65
C CYS A 35 -7.02 14.17 -5.61
N GLY A 36 -5.84 14.62 -5.19
CA GLY A 36 -4.63 13.79 -5.12
C GLY A 36 -4.01 13.43 -6.49
N SER A 37 -4.56 13.92 -7.60
CA SER A 37 -3.99 13.66 -8.92
C SER A 37 -2.66 14.38 -9.09
N PRO A 38 -1.69 13.80 -9.83
CA PRO A 38 -0.43 14.47 -10.14
C PRO A 38 -0.68 15.76 -10.94
N VAL A 39 0.07 16.80 -10.63
CA VAL A 39 0.06 18.09 -11.34
C VAL A 39 1.48 18.45 -11.73
N ASN A 40 1.61 19.05 -12.92
CA ASN A 40 2.89 19.48 -13.44
C ASN A 40 3.29 20.86 -12.89
N GLU A 41 4.58 21.13 -12.81
CA GLU A 41 5.08 22.45 -12.46
C GLU A 41 4.59 23.49 -13.47
N GLY A 42 4.04 24.62 -12.95
CA GLY A 42 3.46 25.67 -13.80
C GLY A 42 2.00 25.46 -14.21
N GLN A 43 1.39 24.34 -13.85
CA GLN A 43 -0.01 24.06 -14.15
C GLN A 43 -0.93 24.87 -13.21
N ALA A 44 -1.69 25.84 -13.73
CA ALA A 44 -2.53 26.73 -12.93
C ALA A 44 -3.78 26.03 -12.34
N THR A 45 -4.32 25.02 -13.02
CA THR A 45 -5.52 24.28 -12.62
C THR A 45 -5.33 22.79 -12.78
N CYS A 46 -5.87 22.00 -11.84
CA CYS A 46 -5.84 20.54 -11.94
C CYS A 46 -6.74 20.05 -13.07
N MET A 47 -6.19 19.28 -14.01
CA MET A 47 -6.95 18.77 -15.16
C MET A 47 -8.03 17.74 -14.77
N ASN A 48 -7.91 17.14 -13.59
CA ASN A 48 -8.85 16.12 -13.13
C ASN A 48 -10.06 16.69 -12.37
N CYS A 49 -9.86 17.72 -11.53
CA CYS A 49 -10.94 18.28 -10.70
C CYS A 49 -11.18 19.79 -10.92
N GLY A 50 -10.41 20.46 -11.79
CA GLY A 50 -10.55 21.90 -12.07
C GLY A 50 -10.08 22.83 -10.96
N LYS A 51 -9.58 22.32 -9.82
CA LYS A 51 -9.16 23.15 -8.69
C LYS A 51 -7.86 23.89 -9.01
N PRO A 52 -7.72 25.19 -8.63
CA PRO A 52 -6.45 25.91 -8.77
C PRO A 52 -5.33 25.21 -7.99
N THR A 53 -4.17 24.99 -8.60
CA THR A 53 -3.03 24.30 -7.98
C THR A 53 -2.14 25.20 -7.15
N GLY A 54 -2.29 26.53 -7.32
CA GLY A 54 -1.46 27.54 -6.64
C GLY A 54 -0.02 27.66 -7.20
N ASN A 55 0.30 26.96 -8.27
CA ASN A 55 1.60 27.02 -8.95
C ASN A 55 1.65 28.17 -9.95
N VAL A 56 1.46 29.40 -9.50
CA VAL A 56 1.66 30.60 -10.36
C VAL A 56 3.11 31.05 -10.23
N GLY A 57 4.01 30.34 -10.86
CA GLY A 57 5.40 30.76 -11.07
C GLY A 57 5.50 31.57 -12.36
N GLY A 58 6.11 32.75 -12.27
CA GLY A 58 6.22 33.82 -13.24
C GLY A 58 6.31 33.47 -14.72
N TYR A 59 5.56 34.26 -15.50
CA TYR A 59 5.60 34.24 -16.96
C TYR A 59 7.01 34.57 -17.48
N THR A 60 7.69 33.63 -18.10
CA THR A 60 8.60 33.92 -19.19
C THR A 60 8.15 33.12 -20.41
N ASN A 61 7.66 33.89 -21.35
CA ASN A 61 7.25 33.48 -22.68
C ASN A 61 8.50 32.99 -23.45
N THR A 62 8.56 31.71 -23.79
CA THR A 62 9.36 31.26 -24.92
C THR A 62 8.66 30.08 -25.60
N GLN A 63 8.36 30.31 -26.85
CA GLN A 63 7.63 29.47 -27.78
C GLN A 63 8.33 28.16 -28.10
N GLN A 64 7.49 27.17 -28.41
CA GLN A 64 7.64 26.10 -29.41
C GLN A 64 8.70 25.03 -29.18
N GLY A 65 8.19 23.84 -29.09
CA GLY A 65 8.85 22.63 -29.62
C GLY A 65 9.14 21.58 -28.56
N ALA A 66 8.23 20.66 -28.41
CA ALA A 66 8.47 19.23 -28.25
C ALA A 66 7.29 18.56 -27.53
N TYR A 67 6.27 18.27 -28.28
CA TYR A 67 5.44 17.09 -27.97
C TYR A 67 6.36 15.90 -28.25
N ASN A 68 6.97 15.34 -27.21
CA ASN A 68 7.47 13.97 -27.16
C ASN A 68 8.50 13.90 -26.05
N ASN A 69 8.10 13.44 -24.95
CA ASN A 69 8.75 12.52 -24.05
C ASN A 69 8.21 12.68 -22.63
N PHE A 70 6.93 12.33 -22.43
CA PHE A 70 6.53 11.89 -21.09
C PHE A 70 7.18 10.52 -20.87
N GLN A 71 8.46 10.52 -20.60
CA GLN A 71 9.02 9.47 -19.76
C GLN A 71 8.33 9.63 -18.42
N GLN A 72 7.30 8.80 -18.22
CA GLN A 72 6.84 8.45 -16.90
C GLN A 72 8.10 8.08 -16.12
N THR A 73 8.57 8.98 -15.27
CA THR A 73 9.47 8.56 -14.20
C THR A 73 8.67 7.50 -13.46
N PRO A 74 9.11 6.23 -13.50
CA PRO A 74 8.43 5.20 -12.76
C PRO A 74 8.37 5.70 -11.31
N PRO A 75 7.26 5.45 -10.58
CA PRO A 75 7.20 5.74 -9.15
C PRO A 75 8.49 5.23 -8.54
N PRO A 76 9.09 5.94 -7.55
CA PRO A 76 10.37 5.56 -6.99
C PRO A 76 10.32 4.08 -6.73
N GLN A 77 11.09 3.32 -7.52
CA GLN A 77 11.12 1.87 -7.44
C GLN A 77 11.61 1.58 -6.03
N GLN A 78 10.70 1.11 -5.21
CA GLN A 78 11.10 0.51 -3.95
C GLN A 78 12.19 -0.49 -4.29
N PRO A 79 13.30 -0.53 -3.53
CA PRO A 79 14.37 -1.48 -3.81
C PRO A 79 13.72 -2.86 -4.01
N PRO A 80 14.21 -3.67 -4.95
CA PRO A 80 13.61 -4.95 -5.26
C PRO A 80 13.50 -5.72 -3.96
N VAL A 81 12.26 -5.87 -3.46
CA VAL A 81 11.97 -6.64 -2.26
C VAL A 81 12.00 -8.09 -2.71
N GLU A 82 13.01 -8.81 -2.28
CA GLU A 82 13.15 -10.23 -2.56
C GLU A 82 12.10 -11.00 -1.75
N ILE A 83 10.99 -11.34 -2.40
CA ILE A 83 9.92 -12.15 -1.83
C ILE A 83 10.17 -13.59 -2.20
N LYS A 84 10.26 -14.43 -1.17
CA LYS A 84 10.42 -15.87 -1.37
C LYS A 84 9.08 -16.51 -1.75
N TYR A 85 9.06 -17.23 -2.88
CA TYR A 85 7.89 -18.02 -3.26
C TYR A 85 7.59 -19.11 -2.19
N ARG A 86 6.33 -19.23 -1.78
CA ARG A 86 5.87 -20.27 -0.86
C ARG A 86 4.73 -21.05 -1.48
N SER A 87 4.88 -22.37 -1.52
CA SER A 87 3.83 -23.28 -1.97
C SER A 87 2.71 -23.35 -0.94
N ILE A 88 1.52 -22.86 -1.29
CA ILE A 88 0.35 -22.84 -0.41
C ILE A 88 0.00 -24.26 0.10
N PRO A 89 -0.05 -25.32 -0.75
CA PRO A 89 -0.32 -26.68 -0.26
C PRO A 89 0.67 -27.14 0.82
N LEU A 90 1.95 -26.83 0.67
CA LEU A 90 2.95 -27.15 1.69
C LEU A 90 2.73 -26.40 2.99
N CYS A 91 2.37 -25.12 2.93
CA CYS A 91 2.03 -24.34 4.12
C CYS A 91 0.83 -24.95 4.88
N ILE A 92 -0.16 -25.44 4.16
CA ILE A 92 -1.33 -26.12 4.73
C ILE A 92 -0.92 -27.43 5.41
N ILE A 93 -0.19 -28.28 4.69
CA ILE A 93 0.26 -29.61 5.18
C ILE A 93 1.12 -29.43 6.44
N PHE A 94 2.09 -28.53 6.41
CA PHE A 94 2.95 -28.27 7.57
C PHE A 94 2.16 -27.69 8.74
N SER A 95 1.16 -26.83 8.50
CA SER A 95 0.31 -26.30 9.58
C SER A 95 -0.48 -27.43 10.28
N ILE A 96 -0.94 -28.43 9.53
CA ILE A 96 -1.67 -29.58 10.07
C ILE A 96 -0.70 -30.50 10.83
N ILE A 97 0.44 -30.88 10.23
CA ILE A 97 1.41 -31.81 10.84
C ILE A 97 1.98 -31.22 12.13
N THR A 98 2.22 -29.93 12.19
CA THR A 98 2.79 -29.25 13.37
C THR A 98 1.72 -28.79 14.36
N CYS A 99 0.47 -29.29 14.27
CA CYS A 99 -0.64 -28.87 15.14
C CYS A 99 -0.79 -27.35 15.25
N GLY A 100 -0.56 -26.63 14.16
CA GLY A 100 -0.73 -25.16 14.07
C GLY A 100 0.54 -24.35 14.31
N PHE A 101 1.64 -24.89 14.84
CA PHE A 101 2.88 -24.14 15.05
C PHE A 101 3.43 -23.53 13.76
N TYR A 102 3.38 -24.27 12.65
CA TYR A 102 3.76 -23.72 11.36
C TYR A 102 2.81 -22.59 10.89
N GLY A 103 1.53 -22.67 11.26
CA GLY A 103 0.56 -21.62 10.97
C GLY A 103 0.92 -20.28 11.62
N ILE A 104 1.49 -20.31 12.84
CA ILE A 104 2.01 -19.11 13.52
C ILE A 104 3.19 -18.52 12.74
N TYR A 105 4.15 -19.36 12.38
CA TYR A 105 5.28 -18.93 11.55
C TYR A 105 4.79 -18.33 10.21
N TRP A 106 3.83 -18.99 9.57
CA TRP A 106 3.27 -18.52 8.31
C TRP A 106 2.54 -17.17 8.47
N PHE A 107 1.76 -16.98 9.52
CA PHE A 107 1.13 -15.70 9.83
C PHE A 107 2.16 -14.57 9.99
N VAL A 108 3.24 -14.81 10.74
CA VAL A 108 4.31 -13.83 10.95
C VAL A 108 4.99 -13.48 9.63
N THR A 109 5.41 -14.49 8.85
CA THR A 109 6.09 -14.26 7.58
C THR A 109 5.21 -13.59 6.54
N LEU A 110 3.92 -13.95 6.48
CA LEU A 110 2.94 -13.33 5.60
C LEU A 110 2.78 -11.83 5.91
N THR A 111 2.75 -11.48 7.20
CA THR A 111 2.70 -10.08 7.65
C THR A 111 3.96 -9.33 7.24
N ASP A 112 5.14 -9.91 7.46
CA ASP A 112 6.41 -9.25 7.16
C ASP A 112 6.64 -9.10 5.65
N ASP A 113 6.26 -10.10 4.84
CA ASP A 113 6.30 -10.03 3.38
C ASP A 113 5.37 -8.91 2.85
N THR A 114 4.16 -8.80 3.41
CA THR A 114 3.21 -7.75 3.03
C THR A 114 3.73 -6.36 3.44
N ASN A 115 4.36 -6.25 4.62
CA ASN A 115 5.02 -5.02 5.07
C ASN A 115 6.13 -4.61 4.09
N ALA A 116 6.95 -5.57 3.68
CA ALA A 116 8.03 -5.35 2.72
C ALA A 116 7.50 -4.88 1.36
N LEU A 117 6.43 -5.52 0.85
CA LEU A 117 5.80 -5.16 -0.43
C LEU A 117 5.17 -3.77 -0.42
N SER A 118 4.57 -3.37 0.71
CA SER A 118 3.88 -2.08 0.84
C SER A 118 4.79 -0.94 1.34
N GLY A 119 5.95 -1.27 1.93
CA GLY A 119 6.81 -0.30 2.62
C GLY A 119 6.24 0.20 3.96
N ASP A 120 5.16 -0.40 4.47
CA ASP A 120 4.54 -0.03 5.76
C ASP A 120 4.94 -1.00 6.87
N TYR A 121 5.96 -0.64 7.63
CA TYR A 121 6.54 -1.45 8.72
C TYR A 121 6.00 -1.07 10.11
N LYS A 122 4.83 -0.44 10.23
CA LYS A 122 4.27 0.00 11.53
C LYS A 122 4.10 -1.13 12.53
N THR A 123 3.79 -2.33 12.07
CA THR A 123 3.60 -3.51 12.93
C THR A 123 4.30 -4.71 12.29
N SER A 124 5.32 -5.25 12.96
CA SER A 124 5.97 -6.49 12.52
C SER A 124 5.06 -7.70 12.71
N GLY A 125 5.34 -8.79 11.99
CA GLY A 125 4.56 -10.02 12.10
C GLY A 125 4.50 -10.59 13.51
N GLY A 126 5.62 -10.54 14.25
CA GLY A 126 5.66 -10.98 15.65
C GLY A 126 4.79 -10.12 16.57
N MET A 127 4.78 -8.79 16.39
CA MET A 127 3.90 -7.89 17.14
C MET A 127 2.43 -8.10 16.79
N ALA A 128 2.12 -8.32 15.53
CA ALA A 128 0.76 -8.63 15.08
C ALA A 128 0.25 -9.93 15.73
N PHE A 129 1.11 -10.94 15.82
CA PHE A 129 0.78 -12.19 16.51
C PHE A 129 0.56 -11.98 18.01
N LEU A 130 1.43 -11.21 18.69
CA LEU A 130 1.27 -10.89 20.10
C LEU A 130 -0.06 -10.18 20.38
N TRP A 131 -0.41 -9.17 19.59
CA TRP A 131 -1.70 -8.49 19.71
C TRP A 131 -2.88 -9.42 19.45
N SER A 132 -2.73 -10.38 18.52
CA SER A 132 -3.78 -11.36 18.26
C SER A 132 -4.07 -12.23 19.47
N ILE A 133 -3.04 -12.62 20.22
CA ILE A 133 -3.20 -13.39 21.47
C ILE A 133 -3.81 -12.53 22.56
N LEU A 134 -3.27 -11.32 22.80
CA LEU A 134 -3.74 -10.43 23.87
C LEU A 134 -5.20 -10.01 23.71
N THR A 135 -5.69 -9.91 22.48
CA THR A 135 -7.08 -9.55 22.18
C THR A 135 -7.98 -10.74 21.94
N CYS A 136 -7.55 -11.96 22.30
CA CYS A 136 -8.30 -13.20 22.04
C CYS A 136 -8.78 -13.31 20.57
N GLY A 137 -7.96 -12.89 19.62
CA GLY A 137 -8.26 -12.99 18.19
C GLY A 137 -9.00 -11.79 17.59
N ILE A 138 -9.52 -10.85 18.36
CA ILE A 138 -10.22 -9.66 17.82
C ILE A 138 -9.29 -8.85 16.91
N TYR A 139 -8.03 -8.71 17.28
CA TYR A 139 -7.03 -8.01 16.46
C TYR A 139 -6.87 -8.62 15.08
N THR A 140 -7.08 -9.93 14.89
CA THR A 140 -6.92 -10.59 13.60
C THR A 140 -7.90 -10.06 12.54
N ILE A 141 -9.07 -9.57 12.93
CA ILE A 141 -10.07 -8.97 12.04
C ILE A 141 -9.52 -7.66 11.47
N TYR A 142 -9.01 -6.79 12.34
CA TYR A 142 -8.34 -5.55 11.93
C TYR A 142 -7.09 -5.82 11.09
N TRP A 143 -6.28 -6.79 11.52
CA TRP A 143 -5.08 -7.22 10.83
C TRP A 143 -5.40 -7.67 9.40
N ALA A 144 -6.41 -8.51 9.20
CA ALA A 144 -6.79 -9.01 7.89
C ALA A 144 -7.18 -7.87 6.93
N TYR A 145 -7.96 -6.91 7.41
CA TYR A 145 -8.31 -5.71 6.65
C TYR A 145 -7.05 -4.92 6.25
N ARG A 146 -6.17 -4.65 7.20
CA ARG A 146 -4.93 -3.88 6.94
C ARG A 146 -3.98 -4.60 5.99
N GLN A 147 -3.87 -5.93 6.06
CA GLN A 147 -3.05 -6.69 5.11
C GLN A 147 -3.60 -6.57 3.69
N GLY A 148 -4.91 -6.64 3.52
CA GLY A 148 -5.54 -6.45 2.22
C GLY A 148 -5.29 -5.05 1.64
N GLU A 149 -5.41 -3.98 2.44
CA GLU A 149 -5.08 -2.63 2.01
C GLU A 149 -3.61 -2.48 1.58
N LYS A 150 -2.69 -3.07 2.35
CA LYS A 150 -1.26 -3.08 2.01
C LYS A 150 -0.99 -3.78 0.69
N LEU A 151 -1.63 -4.93 0.44
CA LEU A 151 -1.51 -5.66 -0.82
C LEU A 151 -2.10 -4.88 -1.99
N ASP A 152 -3.25 -4.25 -1.81
CA ASP A 152 -3.85 -3.41 -2.85
C ASP A 152 -2.96 -2.21 -3.18
N TYR A 153 -2.37 -1.59 -2.18
CA TYR A 153 -1.39 -0.53 -2.37
C TYR A 153 -0.14 -1.02 -3.12
N ALA A 154 0.40 -2.19 -2.73
CA ALA A 154 1.55 -2.79 -3.39
C ALA A 154 1.28 -3.14 -4.87
N LYS A 155 0.05 -3.54 -5.21
CA LYS A 155 -0.40 -3.76 -6.58
C LYS A 155 -0.48 -2.45 -7.35
N GLN A 156 -1.18 -1.45 -6.80
CA GLN A 156 -1.35 -0.15 -7.45
C GLN A 156 -0.02 0.54 -7.74
N SER A 157 0.94 0.48 -6.81
CA SER A 157 2.28 1.05 -7.00
C SER A 157 3.06 0.40 -8.15
N ARG A 158 2.65 -0.80 -8.59
CA ARG A 158 3.25 -1.55 -9.71
C ARG A 158 2.35 -1.61 -10.94
N GLY A 159 1.27 -0.82 -10.98
CA GLY A 159 0.34 -0.79 -12.12
C GLY A 159 -0.55 -2.03 -12.25
N ILE A 160 -0.66 -2.86 -11.21
CA ILE A 160 -1.52 -4.03 -11.16
C ILE A 160 -2.89 -3.62 -10.64
N PRO A 161 -4.00 -4.02 -11.30
CA PRO A 161 -5.34 -3.72 -10.79
C PRO A 161 -5.56 -4.25 -9.38
N SER A 162 -6.11 -3.42 -8.49
CA SER A 162 -6.50 -3.82 -7.13
C SER A 162 -8.01 -4.00 -7.03
N SER A 163 -8.47 -4.82 -6.07
CA SER A 163 -9.86 -5.26 -5.97
C SER A 163 -10.41 -5.20 -4.55
N ASN A 164 -10.13 -4.15 -3.76
CA ASN A 164 -10.61 -4.00 -2.38
C ASN A 164 -10.38 -5.25 -1.52
N SER A 165 -9.17 -5.81 -1.59
CA SER A 165 -8.79 -7.04 -0.91
C SER A 165 -8.97 -6.95 0.60
N GLY A 166 -8.86 -5.74 1.18
CA GLY A 166 -9.08 -5.51 2.60
C GLY A 166 -10.45 -5.93 3.10
N ILE A 167 -11.51 -5.55 2.38
CA ILE A 167 -12.89 -5.92 2.72
C ILE A 167 -13.09 -7.45 2.59
N LEU A 168 -12.56 -8.05 1.54
CA LEU A 168 -12.64 -9.50 1.33
C LEU A 168 -12.02 -10.26 2.51
N TYR A 169 -10.81 -9.91 2.92
CA TYR A 169 -10.11 -10.60 4.00
C TYR A 169 -10.77 -10.34 5.37
N LEU A 170 -11.32 -9.14 5.58
CA LEU A 170 -12.11 -8.84 6.77
C LEU A 170 -13.34 -9.74 6.88
N ILE A 171 -14.11 -9.89 5.79
CA ILE A 171 -15.30 -10.76 5.76
C ILE A 171 -14.91 -12.21 6.02
N LEU A 172 -13.87 -12.71 5.38
CA LEU A 172 -13.37 -14.08 5.60
C LEU A 172 -12.98 -14.31 7.06
N GLN A 173 -12.37 -13.32 7.69
CA GLN A 173 -11.99 -13.41 9.11
C GLN A 173 -13.21 -13.42 10.03
N LEU A 174 -14.23 -12.60 9.74
CA LEU A 174 -15.48 -12.55 10.51
C LEU A 174 -16.27 -13.86 10.46
N VAL A 175 -16.30 -14.52 9.29
CA VAL A 175 -16.99 -15.81 9.12
C VAL A 175 -16.13 -17.03 9.51
N GLN A 176 -15.02 -16.81 10.21
CA GLN A 176 -14.08 -17.85 10.69
C GLN A 176 -13.31 -18.58 9.56
N PHE A 177 -13.33 -18.04 8.36
CA PHE A 177 -12.54 -18.56 7.23
C PHE A 177 -11.18 -17.85 7.07
N GLY A 178 -10.60 -17.35 8.17
CA GLY A 178 -9.30 -16.64 8.17
C GLY A 178 -8.17 -17.46 7.54
N PHE A 179 -8.21 -18.78 7.66
CA PHE A 179 -7.24 -19.67 7.01
C PHE A 179 -7.29 -19.55 5.47
N ILE A 180 -8.50 -19.46 4.89
CA ILE A 180 -8.68 -19.22 3.45
C ILE A 180 -8.14 -17.83 3.09
N GLY A 181 -8.37 -16.83 3.94
CA GLY A 181 -7.80 -15.50 3.78
C GLY A 181 -6.28 -15.54 3.67
N ASN A 182 -5.60 -16.29 4.53
CA ASN A 182 -4.13 -16.45 4.48
C ASN A 182 -3.67 -17.13 3.17
N CYS A 183 -4.41 -18.12 2.67
CA CYS A 183 -4.12 -18.75 1.37
C CYS A 183 -4.23 -17.76 0.22
N LEU A 184 -5.28 -16.93 0.21
CA LEU A 184 -5.48 -15.90 -0.81
C LEU A 184 -4.42 -14.82 -0.74
N MET A 185 -4.07 -14.34 0.46
CA MET A 185 -2.98 -13.38 0.67
C MET A 185 -1.66 -13.94 0.15
N GLN A 186 -1.34 -15.19 0.49
CA GLN A 186 -0.11 -15.84 0.01
C GLN A 186 -0.09 -15.96 -1.52
N ASN A 187 -1.22 -16.27 -2.14
CA ASN A 187 -1.32 -16.31 -3.59
C ASN A 187 -1.04 -14.95 -4.23
N GLU A 188 -1.53 -13.88 -3.62
CA GLU A 188 -1.25 -12.52 -4.10
C GLU A 188 0.23 -12.14 -3.89
N ILE A 189 0.82 -12.48 -2.75
CA ILE A 189 2.24 -12.24 -2.44
C ILE A 189 3.14 -13.01 -3.41
N ASN A 190 2.78 -14.25 -3.73
CA ASN A 190 3.56 -15.09 -4.66
C ASN A 190 3.65 -14.50 -6.08
N LYS A 191 2.73 -13.61 -6.47
CA LYS A 191 2.82 -12.90 -7.76
C LYS A 191 3.98 -11.91 -7.82
N PHE A 192 4.50 -11.52 -6.67
CA PHE A 192 5.67 -10.63 -6.54
C PHE A 192 6.97 -11.40 -6.26
N ALA A 193 6.88 -12.71 -6.05
CA ALA A 193 8.07 -13.54 -5.80
C ALA A 193 8.89 -13.67 -7.08
N THR A 194 10.20 -13.50 -6.94
CA THR A 194 11.14 -13.86 -8.00
C THR A 194 11.20 -15.38 -8.07
N THR A 195 10.78 -15.95 -9.19
CA THR A 195 11.03 -17.37 -9.48
C THR A 195 12.47 -17.50 -9.94
N ASP A 196 13.34 -18.07 -9.09
CA ASP A 196 14.63 -18.56 -9.50
C ASP A 196 14.48 -19.76 -10.46
#